data_667b12b82d9a9d758a97da635f63457f
#
_entry.id   667b12b82d9a9d758a97da635f63457f
#
_cell.length_a   1.000
_cell.length_b   1.000
_cell.length_c   1.000
_cell.angle_alpha   90.00
_cell.angle_beta   90.00
_cell.angle_gamma   90.00
#
_symmetry.space_group_name_H-M   'P 1'
#
loop_
_entity.id
_entity.type
_entity.pdbx_description
1 polymer ?
#
loop_
_entity_poly.entity_id
_entity_poly.type
_entity_poly.pdbx_seq_one_letter_code
_entity_poly.pdbx_strand_id
1 'polypeptide(L)'
;MLSWAPQLSRRAGVELCLKKVLVRDVSKRRPIDIPSDLLTADASELLEDSSIQVLIEVAGGDEPMRSYIERAIQGGKHVITANKVVMAKHGPELLDLAAEKNVDVYFEAAVGGGIPLISTFRVDLQANRIERVSAVINGTTNYVLGRMSAGGLTMADAVREAQEAGYAEADPTDDIGGFDATYKLAILASIAYEIKVRPEEIYREGIDGVEPVDFRYARELGYAIKLVAHTQRHTGRVEARVHPAMVPLDHPLARVEGAENAVFVEGDLVGQVLLVGQGAGGRPTASAVVGDLIDLSRSIRRGVQSRPSFSFDDRVGVVPIGEVKTRAYYRIQAEDRPGVVAAVGQVFAEEGVSISSFIQKDAFSHDQTAELVVTTHPSLDASLQRARERMARLEPIRAVSSFLRVF
;
A
#
# COMPACT_ATOMS: atom_id res chain seq x y z
N MET A 1 -15.87 -14.60 -16.93
CA MET A 1 -16.38 -15.91 -16.48
C MET A 1 -17.20 -16.60 -17.57
N LEU A 2 -18.28 -16.03 -18.08
CA LEU A 2 -19.21 -16.73 -18.99
C LEU A 2 -18.53 -17.35 -20.22
N SER A 3 -17.66 -16.62 -20.92
CA SER A 3 -16.95 -17.12 -22.11
C SER A 3 -15.89 -18.20 -21.83
N TRP A 4 -15.44 -18.34 -20.60
CA TRP A 4 -14.41 -19.30 -20.17
C TRP A 4 -14.94 -20.37 -19.22
N ALA A 5 -16.25 -20.38 -18.95
CA ALA A 5 -16.86 -21.27 -17.97
C ALA A 5 -16.44 -22.75 -18.12
N PRO A 6 -16.39 -23.37 -19.34
CA PRO A 6 -15.97 -24.76 -19.48
C PRO A 6 -14.50 -25.01 -19.07
N GLN A 7 -13.60 -24.05 -19.35
CA GLN A 7 -12.19 -24.16 -18.96
C GLN A 7 -12.02 -23.97 -17.45
N LEU A 8 -12.74 -23.01 -16.86
CA LEU A 8 -12.72 -22.74 -15.43
C LEU A 8 -13.27 -23.92 -14.64
N SER A 9 -14.41 -24.49 -15.07
CA SER A 9 -15.00 -25.68 -14.47
C SER A 9 -14.06 -26.89 -14.52
N ARG A 10 -13.36 -27.10 -15.65
CA ARG A 10 -12.33 -28.16 -15.74
C ARG A 10 -11.19 -27.95 -14.76
N ARG A 11 -10.72 -26.70 -14.59
CA ARG A 11 -9.64 -26.37 -13.63
C ARG A 11 -10.12 -26.51 -12.18
N ALA A 12 -11.33 -26.09 -11.88
CA ALA A 12 -11.96 -26.24 -10.57
C ALA A 12 -12.29 -27.73 -10.25
N GLY A 13 -12.53 -28.53 -11.28
CA GLY A 13 -12.99 -29.92 -11.15
C GLY A 13 -14.46 -30.05 -10.75
N VAL A 14 -15.20 -28.95 -10.81
CA VAL A 14 -16.65 -28.85 -10.58
C VAL A 14 -17.26 -27.85 -11.57
N GLU A 15 -18.55 -27.97 -11.81
CA GLU A 15 -19.29 -27.00 -12.60
C GLU A 15 -19.43 -25.68 -11.81
N LEU A 16 -19.08 -24.55 -12.45
CA LEU A 16 -19.24 -23.21 -11.90
C LEU A 16 -20.45 -22.56 -12.53
N CYS A 17 -21.44 -22.20 -11.72
CA CYS A 17 -22.67 -21.55 -12.12
C CYS A 17 -22.77 -20.14 -11.54
N LEU A 18 -22.92 -19.13 -12.40
CA LEU A 18 -23.24 -17.77 -11.97
C LEU A 18 -24.75 -17.68 -11.72
N LYS A 19 -25.16 -17.52 -10.47
CA LYS A 19 -26.56 -17.51 -10.05
C LYS A 19 -27.19 -16.12 -10.12
N LYS A 20 -26.55 -15.12 -9.58
CA LYS A 20 -27.05 -13.73 -9.47
C LYS A 20 -25.90 -12.73 -9.50
N VAL A 21 -26.21 -11.52 -9.91
CA VAL A 21 -25.31 -10.37 -9.93
C VAL A 21 -26.06 -9.18 -9.33
N LEU A 22 -25.64 -8.76 -8.13
CA LEU A 22 -26.15 -7.57 -7.48
C LEU A 22 -25.57 -6.32 -8.15
N VAL A 23 -26.43 -5.40 -8.54
CA VAL A 23 -26.05 -4.13 -9.17
C VAL A 23 -26.90 -2.99 -8.61
N ARG A 24 -26.36 -1.75 -8.63
CA ARG A 24 -27.11 -0.57 -8.18
C ARG A 24 -28.30 -0.24 -9.09
N ASP A 25 -28.15 -0.48 -10.39
CA ASP A 25 -29.16 -0.18 -11.40
C ASP A 25 -29.19 -1.31 -12.45
N VAL A 26 -30.28 -2.04 -12.47
CA VAL A 26 -30.51 -3.19 -13.40
C VAL A 26 -30.70 -2.73 -14.84
N SER A 27 -31.15 -1.49 -15.07
CA SER A 27 -31.41 -0.92 -16.40
C SER A 27 -30.14 -0.37 -17.08
N LYS A 28 -29.07 -0.14 -16.32
CA LYS A 28 -27.83 0.42 -16.85
C LYS A 28 -27.20 -0.52 -17.89
N ARG A 29 -26.94 0.00 -19.11
CA ARG A 29 -26.22 -0.73 -20.15
C ARG A 29 -24.80 -1.01 -19.72
N ARG A 30 -24.35 -2.25 -19.91
CA ARG A 30 -23.01 -2.71 -19.54
C ARG A 30 -22.20 -3.08 -20.79
N PRO A 31 -20.86 -3.02 -20.74
CA PRO A 31 -20.00 -3.39 -21.88
C PRO A 31 -19.99 -4.89 -22.16
N ILE A 32 -20.52 -5.71 -21.22
CA ILE A 32 -20.68 -7.16 -21.36
C ILE A 32 -22.17 -7.50 -21.32
N ASP A 33 -22.55 -8.50 -22.09
CA ASP A 33 -23.90 -9.01 -22.09
C ASP A 33 -24.11 -9.96 -20.91
N ILE A 34 -25.01 -9.59 -19.99
CA ILE A 34 -25.40 -10.38 -18.82
C ILE A 34 -26.89 -10.64 -18.97
N PRO A 35 -27.34 -11.91 -18.91
CA PRO A 35 -28.77 -12.23 -18.93
C PRO A 35 -29.53 -11.44 -17.86
N SER A 36 -30.63 -10.82 -18.24
CA SER A 36 -31.37 -9.90 -17.35
C SER A 36 -31.95 -10.58 -16.11
N ASP A 37 -32.25 -11.87 -16.19
CA ASP A 37 -32.75 -12.72 -15.12
C ASP A 37 -31.69 -13.00 -14.05
N LEU A 38 -30.38 -12.77 -14.35
CA LEU A 38 -29.30 -12.84 -13.40
C LEU A 38 -29.08 -11.51 -12.64
N LEU A 39 -29.62 -10.38 -13.13
CA LEU A 39 -29.44 -9.08 -12.52
C LEU A 39 -30.46 -8.82 -11.42
N THR A 40 -30.03 -8.30 -10.28
CA THR A 40 -30.90 -7.84 -9.20
C THR A 40 -30.35 -6.59 -8.54
N ALA A 41 -31.24 -5.77 -7.97
CA ALA A 41 -30.89 -4.67 -7.08
C ALA A 41 -31.14 -5.02 -5.60
N ASP A 42 -31.67 -6.22 -5.31
CA ASP A 42 -31.94 -6.70 -3.96
C ASP A 42 -30.83 -7.64 -3.48
N ALA A 43 -30.10 -7.21 -2.44
CA ALA A 43 -29.03 -8.01 -1.86
C ALA A 43 -29.55 -9.30 -1.19
N SER A 44 -30.80 -9.33 -0.73
CA SER A 44 -31.38 -10.52 -0.07
C SER A 44 -31.44 -11.71 -1.03
N GLU A 45 -31.68 -11.49 -2.34
CA GLU A 45 -31.67 -12.55 -3.35
C GLU A 45 -30.33 -13.30 -3.45
N LEU A 46 -29.22 -12.67 -3.04
CA LEU A 46 -27.90 -13.32 -3.00
C LEU A 46 -27.61 -13.88 -1.61
N LEU A 47 -27.91 -13.10 -0.56
CA LEU A 47 -27.48 -13.41 0.79
C LEU A 47 -28.33 -14.51 1.43
N GLU A 48 -29.63 -14.59 1.09
CA GLU A 48 -30.58 -15.56 1.68
C GLU A 48 -30.79 -16.82 0.82
N ASP A 49 -30.36 -16.80 -0.46
CA ASP A 49 -30.45 -17.99 -1.32
C ASP A 49 -29.44 -19.06 -0.87
N SER A 50 -29.94 -20.15 -0.26
CA SER A 50 -29.12 -21.27 0.20
C SER A 50 -28.43 -22.06 -0.91
N SER A 51 -28.85 -21.90 -2.18
CA SER A 51 -28.19 -22.52 -3.34
C SER A 51 -26.89 -21.81 -3.76
N ILE A 52 -26.64 -20.60 -3.27
CA ILE A 52 -25.42 -19.83 -3.49
C ILE A 52 -24.39 -20.22 -2.43
N GLN A 53 -23.31 -20.87 -2.84
CA GLN A 53 -22.24 -21.32 -1.96
C GLN A 53 -21.13 -20.29 -1.79
N VAL A 54 -20.90 -19.42 -2.78
CA VAL A 54 -19.81 -18.45 -2.82
C VAL A 54 -20.34 -17.07 -3.18
N LEU A 55 -20.09 -16.10 -2.31
CA LEU A 55 -20.27 -14.67 -2.59
C LEU A 55 -18.97 -14.09 -3.13
N ILE A 56 -19.00 -13.39 -4.27
CA ILE A 56 -17.86 -12.66 -4.82
C ILE A 56 -18.15 -11.16 -4.69
N GLU A 57 -17.40 -10.43 -3.88
CA GLU A 57 -17.56 -8.99 -3.65
C GLU A 57 -16.44 -8.23 -4.37
N VAL A 58 -16.82 -7.36 -5.32
CA VAL A 58 -15.92 -6.53 -6.14
C VAL A 58 -16.44 -5.09 -6.28
N ALA A 59 -17.34 -4.68 -5.39
CA ALA A 59 -17.99 -3.37 -5.46
C ALA A 59 -17.15 -2.26 -4.79
N GLY A 60 -16.36 -2.60 -3.77
CA GLY A 60 -15.55 -1.64 -3.02
C GLY A 60 -16.34 -0.78 -2.03
N GLY A 61 -15.64 0.05 -1.27
CA GLY A 61 -16.18 0.85 -0.18
C GLY A 61 -16.27 0.07 1.13
N ASP A 62 -16.70 0.72 2.21
CA ASP A 62 -16.80 0.10 3.55
C ASP A 62 -18.21 -0.49 3.74
N GLU A 63 -19.22 0.35 3.99
CA GLU A 63 -20.61 -0.08 4.05
C GLU A 63 -21.35 0.22 2.71
N PRO A 64 -22.29 -0.65 2.33
CA PRO A 64 -22.80 -1.83 3.01
C PRO A 64 -21.99 -3.13 2.75
N MET A 65 -20.83 -3.07 2.10
CA MET A 65 -20.09 -4.27 1.68
C MET A 65 -19.62 -5.11 2.87
N ARG A 66 -19.15 -4.47 3.96
CA ARG A 66 -18.84 -5.17 5.22
C ARG A 66 -20.03 -5.98 5.70
N SER A 67 -21.19 -5.34 5.82
CA SER A 67 -22.43 -6.00 6.28
C SER A 67 -22.85 -7.16 5.36
N TYR A 68 -22.65 -7.04 4.06
CA TYR A 68 -22.98 -8.12 3.12
C TYR A 68 -22.03 -9.32 3.26
N ILE A 69 -20.71 -9.06 3.42
CA ILE A 69 -19.72 -10.09 3.67
C ILE A 69 -20.03 -10.82 4.98
N GLU A 70 -20.28 -10.07 6.06
CA GLU A 70 -20.59 -10.63 7.38
C GLU A 70 -21.87 -11.51 7.33
N ARG A 71 -22.95 -11.02 6.70
CA ARG A 71 -24.19 -11.80 6.51
C ARG A 71 -23.97 -13.05 5.67
N ALA A 72 -23.14 -12.98 4.63
CA ALA A 72 -22.80 -14.14 3.81
C ALA A 72 -22.08 -15.22 4.64
N ILE A 73 -21.10 -14.82 5.45
CA ILE A 73 -20.36 -15.72 6.36
C ILE A 73 -21.32 -16.33 7.39
N GLN A 74 -22.18 -15.53 8.03
CA GLN A 74 -23.18 -15.99 8.99
C GLN A 74 -24.18 -16.97 8.34
N GLY A 75 -24.50 -16.77 7.07
CA GLY A 75 -25.35 -17.66 6.26
C GLY A 75 -24.64 -18.91 5.74
N GLY A 76 -23.38 -19.17 6.15
CA GLY A 76 -22.62 -20.34 5.73
C GLY A 76 -22.09 -20.27 4.29
N LYS A 77 -21.95 -19.08 3.72
CA LYS A 77 -21.38 -18.89 2.38
C LYS A 77 -19.90 -18.57 2.48
N HIS A 78 -19.11 -19.16 1.60
CA HIS A 78 -17.73 -18.73 1.40
C HIS A 78 -17.70 -17.34 0.71
N VAL A 79 -16.64 -16.59 0.92
CA VAL A 79 -16.50 -15.23 0.39
C VAL A 79 -15.20 -15.10 -0.39
N ILE A 80 -15.26 -14.41 -1.53
CA ILE A 80 -14.10 -13.91 -2.26
C ILE A 80 -14.26 -12.40 -2.39
N THR A 81 -13.28 -11.62 -1.94
CA THR A 81 -13.38 -10.16 -2.00
C THR A 81 -12.13 -9.50 -2.58
N ALA A 82 -12.34 -8.43 -3.36
CA ALA A 82 -11.29 -7.52 -3.81
C ALA A 82 -11.24 -6.23 -2.98
N ASN A 83 -11.99 -6.17 -1.89
CA ASN A 83 -12.23 -4.95 -1.12
C ASN A 83 -11.14 -4.71 -0.09
N LYS A 84 -10.15 -3.90 -0.47
CA LYS A 84 -9.05 -3.51 0.41
C LYS A 84 -9.50 -2.78 1.68
N VAL A 85 -10.56 -1.95 1.58
CA VAL A 85 -11.02 -1.14 2.71
C VAL A 85 -11.63 -2.03 3.79
N VAL A 86 -12.52 -2.94 3.40
CA VAL A 86 -13.13 -3.89 4.34
C VAL A 86 -12.07 -4.81 4.95
N MET A 87 -11.15 -5.35 4.14
CA MET A 87 -10.13 -6.26 4.65
C MET A 87 -9.10 -5.56 5.54
N ALA A 88 -8.76 -4.28 5.27
CA ALA A 88 -7.85 -3.51 6.13
C ALA A 88 -8.47 -3.13 7.48
N LYS A 89 -9.76 -2.81 7.50
CA LYS A 89 -10.44 -2.35 8.72
C LYS A 89 -11.03 -3.48 9.55
N HIS A 90 -11.52 -4.52 8.90
CA HIS A 90 -12.36 -5.58 9.51
C HIS A 90 -11.89 -7.01 9.16
N GLY A 91 -10.78 -7.13 8.42
CA GLY A 91 -10.28 -8.43 7.94
C GLY A 91 -10.07 -9.46 9.05
N PRO A 92 -9.33 -9.14 10.13
CA PRO A 92 -9.14 -10.09 11.23
C PRO A 92 -10.45 -10.61 11.81
N GLU A 93 -11.41 -9.74 12.11
CA GLU A 93 -12.71 -10.10 12.67
C GLU A 93 -13.55 -10.94 11.71
N LEU A 94 -13.52 -10.64 10.42
CA LEU A 94 -14.23 -11.42 9.40
C LEU A 94 -13.60 -12.80 9.19
N LEU A 95 -12.27 -12.91 9.29
CA LEU A 95 -11.55 -14.19 9.20
C LEU A 95 -11.81 -15.06 10.45
N ASP A 96 -11.85 -14.47 11.63
CA ASP A 96 -12.23 -15.16 12.87
C ASP A 96 -13.68 -15.70 12.76
N LEU A 97 -14.62 -14.86 12.33
CA LEU A 97 -16.02 -15.27 12.10
C LEU A 97 -16.14 -16.38 11.04
N ALA A 98 -15.37 -16.30 9.97
CA ALA A 98 -15.36 -17.33 8.94
C ALA A 98 -14.86 -18.68 9.48
N ALA A 99 -13.82 -18.66 10.31
CA ALA A 99 -13.32 -19.87 10.99
C ALA A 99 -14.38 -20.48 11.91
N GLU A 100 -15.12 -19.68 12.70
CA GLU A 100 -16.23 -20.14 13.55
C GLU A 100 -17.38 -20.77 12.74
N LYS A 101 -17.65 -20.25 11.54
CA LYS A 101 -18.72 -20.74 10.66
C LYS A 101 -18.28 -21.85 9.71
N ASN A 102 -17.00 -22.29 9.75
CA ASN A 102 -16.41 -23.27 8.86
C ASN A 102 -16.54 -22.89 7.37
N VAL A 103 -16.39 -21.61 7.05
CA VAL A 103 -16.32 -21.09 5.68
C VAL A 103 -14.98 -20.39 5.46
N ASP A 104 -14.62 -20.23 4.18
CA ASP A 104 -13.37 -19.59 3.80
C ASP A 104 -13.61 -18.17 3.28
N VAL A 105 -12.68 -17.25 3.60
CA VAL A 105 -12.59 -15.92 3.00
C VAL A 105 -11.29 -15.82 2.22
N TYR A 106 -11.42 -15.54 0.93
CA TYR A 106 -10.34 -15.31 -0.02
C TYR A 106 -10.28 -13.84 -0.42
N PHE A 107 -9.09 -13.26 -0.50
CA PHE A 107 -8.94 -11.84 -0.75
C PHE A 107 -7.64 -11.48 -1.49
N GLU A 108 -7.17 -12.39 -2.38
CA GLU A 108 -5.97 -12.16 -3.18
C GLU A 108 -6.04 -10.82 -3.92
N ALA A 109 -7.19 -10.49 -4.48
CA ALA A 109 -7.40 -9.27 -5.25
C ALA A 109 -7.46 -7.98 -4.41
N ALA A 110 -7.51 -8.06 -3.09
CA ALA A 110 -7.56 -6.89 -2.22
C ALA A 110 -6.21 -6.15 -2.15
N VAL A 111 -5.09 -6.85 -2.41
CA VAL A 111 -3.74 -6.27 -2.35
C VAL A 111 -2.93 -6.70 -3.56
N GLY A 112 -2.33 -5.71 -4.27
CA GLY A 112 -1.41 -5.99 -5.37
C GLY A 112 -2.05 -6.49 -6.65
N GLY A 113 -3.38 -6.48 -6.76
CA GLY A 113 -4.14 -6.81 -7.98
C GLY A 113 -3.79 -8.18 -8.55
N GLY A 114 -2.90 -8.22 -9.54
CA GLY A 114 -2.48 -9.46 -10.20
C GLY A 114 -1.24 -10.13 -9.60
N ILE A 115 -0.62 -9.52 -8.60
CA ILE A 115 0.57 -10.05 -7.90
C ILE A 115 0.09 -11.06 -6.85
N PRO A 116 0.55 -12.32 -6.85
CA PRO A 116 0.13 -13.32 -5.87
C PRO A 116 0.78 -13.05 -4.50
N LEU A 117 0.17 -12.20 -3.69
CA LEU A 117 0.70 -11.76 -2.40
C LEU A 117 0.11 -12.58 -1.25
N ILE A 118 -1.23 -12.60 -1.13
CA ILE A 118 -1.90 -13.25 0.00
C ILE A 118 -1.61 -14.75 0.01
N SER A 119 -1.67 -15.40 -1.15
CA SER A 119 -1.33 -16.81 -1.28
C SER A 119 0.13 -17.10 -0.96
N THR A 120 1.06 -16.23 -1.36
CA THR A 120 2.49 -16.37 -1.04
C THR A 120 2.72 -16.35 0.47
N PHE A 121 2.17 -15.39 1.20
CA PHE A 121 2.29 -15.37 2.67
C PHE A 121 1.59 -16.57 3.33
N ARG A 122 0.39 -16.93 2.83
CA ARG A 122 -0.45 -17.97 3.42
C ARG A 122 0.06 -19.38 3.17
N VAL A 123 0.83 -19.61 2.11
CA VAL A 123 1.26 -20.95 1.67
C VAL A 123 2.79 -21.05 1.55
N ASP A 124 3.39 -20.22 0.69
CA ASP A 124 4.78 -20.42 0.30
C ASP A 124 5.79 -19.95 1.38
N LEU A 125 5.44 -18.89 2.11
CA LEU A 125 6.30 -18.32 3.15
C LEU A 125 5.96 -18.78 4.58
N GLN A 126 5.03 -19.69 4.74
CA GLN A 126 4.50 -20.12 6.05
C GLN A 126 5.57 -20.67 7.00
N ALA A 127 6.66 -21.26 6.46
CA ALA A 127 7.78 -21.78 7.25
C ALA A 127 8.73 -20.67 7.75
N ASN A 128 8.53 -19.42 7.33
CA ASN A 128 9.44 -18.31 7.61
C ASN A 128 8.89 -17.39 8.70
N ARG A 129 9.79 -16.91 9.54
CA ARG A 129 9.51 -15.70 10.29
C ARG A 129 9.78 -14.50 9.41
N ILE A 130 8.72 -13.78 9.04
CA ILE A 130 8.84 -12.55 8.25
C ILE A 130 9.41 -11.44 9.14
N GLU A 131 10.53 -10.87 8.72
CA GLU A 131 11.25 -9.81 9.43
C GLU A 131 10.82 -8.44 8.91
N ARG A 132 10.69 -8.31 7.57
CA ARG A 132 10.38 -7.03 6.93
C ARG A 132 9.57 -7.23 5.66
N VAL A 133 8.63 -6.30 5.44
CA VAL A 133 7.94 -6.15 4.15
C VAL A 133 8.03 -4.69 3.73
N SER A 134 8.51 -4.44 2.53
CA SER A 134 8.62 -3.09 1.95
C SER A 134 8.01 -3.09 0.57
N ALA A 135 7.21 -2.08 0.22
CA ALA A 135 6.48 -2.10 -1.03
C ALA A 135 6.37 -0.71 -1.68
N VAL A 136 6.41 -0.70 -3.00
CA VAL A 136 5.83 0.33 -3.85
C VAL A 136 4.51 -0.25 -4.34
N ILE A 137 3.40 0.11 -3.70
CA ILE A 137 2.13 -0.64 -3.84
C ILE A 137 0.95 0.22 -4.31
N ASN A 138 1.25 1.44 -4.76
CA ASN A 138 0.29 2.32 -5.42
C ASN A 138 0.83 2.74 -6.79
N GLY A 139 0.18 2.29 -7.86
CA GLY A 139 0.63 2.52 -9.24
C GLY A 139 0.52 3.99 -9.65
N THR A 140 -0.51 4.71 -9.20
CA THR A 140 -0.72 6.14 -9.48
C THR A 140 0.44 6.99 -8.96
N THR A 141 0.79 6.84 -7.68
CA THR A 141 1.91 7.59 -7.08
C THR A 141 3.25 7.21 -7.67
N ASN A 142 3.47 5.92 -7.99
CA ASN A 142 4.71 5.50 -8.65
C ASN A 142 4.85 6.13 -10.05
N TYR A 143 3.76 6.19 -10.82
CA TYR A 143 3.73 6.86 -12.12
C TYR A 143 4.01 8.36 -11.97
N VAL A 144 3.29 9.05 -11.09
CA VAL A 144 3.43 10.50 -10.84
C VAL A 144 4.87 10.86 -10.46
N LEU A 145 5.44 10.19 -9.44
CA LEU A 145 6.82 10.41 -9.01
C LEU A 145 7.83 10.09 -10.13
N GLY A 146 7.57 9.06 -10.93
CA GLY A 146 8.37 8.71 -12.09
C GLY A 146 8.38 9.81 -13.15
N ARG A 147 7.23 10.43 -13.44
CA ARG A 147 7.11 11.56 -14.41
C ARG A 147 7.80 12.81 -13.89
N MET A 148 7.66 13.13 -12.60
CA MET A 148 8.39 14.22 -11.95
C MET A 148 9.90 14.01 -12.03
N SER A 149 10.38 12.79 -11.80
CA SER A 149 11.80 12.43 -11.86
C SER A 149 12.39 12.52 -13.27
N ALA A 150 11.68 12.00 -14.28
CA ALA A 150 12.18 11.92 -15.65
C ALA A 150 12.01 13.24 -16.43
N GLY A 151 10.87 13.92 -16.21
CA GLY A 151 10.48 15.11 -17.00
C GLY A 151 10.62 16.43 -16.26
N GLY A 152 10.96 16.43 -14.96
CA GLY A 152 10.97 17.64 -14.14
C GLY A 152 9.60 18.30 -14.00
N LEU A 153 8.52 17.53 -14.21
CA LEU A 153 7.15 18.02 -14.13
C LEU A 153 6.81 18.44 -12.71
N THR A 154 5.93 19.43 -12.58
CA THR A 154 5.30 19.74 -11.29
C THR A 154 4.37 18.58 -10.87
N MET A 155 4.04 18.50 -9.58
CA MET A 155 3.07 17.53 -9.07
C MET A 155 1.73 17.61 -9.83
N ALA A 156 1.21 18.82 -10.01
CA ALA A 156 -0.06 19.06 -10.71
C ALA A 156 -0.03 18.58 -12.18
N ASP A 157 1.06 18.84 -12.90
CA ASP A 157 1.20 18.40 -14.29
C ASP A 157 1.34 16.87 -14.39
N ALA A 158 2.09 16.25 -13.50
CA ALA A 158 2.26 14.80 -13.47
C ALA A 158 0.96 14.06 -13.10
N VAL A 159 0.16 14.62 -12.19
CA VAL A 159 -1.17 14.08 -11.85
C VAL A 159 -2.11 14.20 -13.04
N ARG A 160 -2.15 15.36 -13.72
CA ARG A 160 -2.97 15.53 -14.93
C ARG A 160 -2.60 14.51 -16.01
N GLU A 161 -1.31 14.31 -16.26
CA GLU A 161 -0.83 13.30 -17.21
C GLU A 161 -1.25 11.88 -16.80
N ALA A 162 -1.20 11.56 -15.50
CA ALA A 162 -1.67 10.29 -14.98
C ALA A 162 -3.18 10.08 -15.19
N GLN A 163 -3.99 11.14 -15.05
CA GLN A 163 -5.43 11.12 -15.33
C GLN A 163 -5.73 10.90 -16.81
N GLU A 164 -5.04 11.61 -17.70
CA GLU A 164 -5.16 11.46 -19.15
C GLU A 164 -4.75 10.04 -19.61
N ALA A 165 -3.73 9.45 -18.99
CA ALA A 165 -3.29 8.08 -19.25
C ALA A 165 -4.17 7.00 -18.60
N GLY A 166 -5.14 7.39 -17.76
CA GLY A 166 -6.05 6.46 -17.06
C GLY A 166 -5.44 5.76 -15.83
N TYR A 167 -4.33 6.25 -15.31
CA TYR A 167 -3.69 5.75 -14.09
C TYR A 167 -4.19 6.42 -12.83
N ALA A 168 -4.78 7.62 -12.93
CA ALA A 168 -5.40 8.33 -11.82
C ALA A 168 -6.89 8.58 -12.10
N GLU A 169 -7.71 8.51 -11.05
CA GLU A 169 -9.11 8.92 -11.10
C GLU A 169 -9.24 10.46 -11.09
N ALA A 170 -10.48 10.97 -11.31
CA ALA A 170 -10.76 12.41 -11.29
C ALA A 170 -10.42 13.04 -9.93
N ASP A 171 -10.63 12.31 -8.84
CA ASP A 171 -10.16 12.67 -7.49
C ASP A 171 -9.07 11.67 -7.06
N PRO A 172 -7.79 12.04 -7.14
CA PRO A 172 -6.67 11.18 -6.79
C PRO A 172 -6.26 11.28 -5.31
N THR A 173 -7.07 11.86 -4.44
CA THR A 173 -6.74 12.16 -3.04
C THR A 173 -6.31 10.91 -2.27
N ASP A 174 -6.98 9.78 -2.46
CA ASP A 174 -6.65 8.53 -1.79
C ASP A 174 -5.27 7.99 -2.21
N ASP A 175 -4.87 8.22 -3.46
CA ASP A 175 -3.56 7.83 -3.96
C ASP A 175 -2.48 8.79 -3.46
N ILE A 176 -2.61 10.07 -3.79
CA ILE A 176 -1.62 11.13 -3.47
C ILE A 176 -1.41 11.25 -1.96
N GLY A 177 -2.49 11.16 -1.18
CA GLY A 177 -2.45 11.19 0.28
C GLY A 177 -1.92 9.89 0.92
N GLY A 178 -1.67 8.82 0.14
CA GLY A 178 -1.13 7.56 0.63
C GLY A 178 -2.14 6.63 1.31
N PHE A 179 -3.44 6.91 1.26
CA PHE A 179 -4.48 6.09 1.91
C PHE A 179 -4.58 4.70 1.30
N ASP A 180 -4.56 4.59 -0.05
CA ASP A 180 -4.58 3.31 -0.75
C ASP A 180 -3.42 2.40 -0.30
N ALA A 181 -2.20 2.95 -0.25
CA ALA A 181 -1.02 2.21 0.21
C ALA A 181 -1.13 1.82 1.69
N THR A 182 -1.77 2.66 2.51
CA THR A 182 -2.00 2.38 3.94
C THR A 182 -2.96 1.21 4.15
N TYR A 183 -4.09 1.16 3.44
CA TYR A 183 -5.00 0.01 3.51
C TYR A 183 -4.31 -1.29 3.11
N LYS A 184 -3.54 -1.26 2.02
CA LYS A 184 -2.80 -2.43 1.56
C LYS A 184 -1.72 -2.87 2.55
N LEU A 185 -0.99 -1.91 3.15
CA LEU A 185 0.01 -2.20 4.17
C LEU A 185 -0.62 -2.81 5.44
N ALA A 186 -1.77 -2.31 5.89
CA ALA A 186 -2.49 -2.87 7.03
C ALA A 186 -2.79 -4.37 6.83
N ILE A 187 -3.28 -4.73 5.64
CA ILE A 187 -3.52 -6.14 5.28
C ILE A 187 -2.21 -6.94 5.29
N LEU A 188 -1.18 -6.45 4.58
CA LEU A 188 0.11 -7.16 4.49
C LEU A 188 0.77 -7.34 5.85
N ALA A 189 0.80 -6.30 6.69
CA ALA A 189 1.36 -6.37 8.03
C ALA A 189 0.58 -7.36 8.91
N SER A 190 -0.75 -7.34 8.84
CA SER A 190 -1.58 -8.26 9.61
C SER A 190 -1.30 -9.72 9.25
N ILE A 191 -1.22 -10.06 7.96
CA ILE A 191 -0.97 -11.44 7.53
C ILE A 191 0.49 -11.87 7.70
N ALA A 192 1.46 -10.95 7.49
CA ALA A 192 2.88 -11.26 7.59
C ALA A 192 3.33 -11.55 9.03
N TYR A 193 2.67 -10.92 10.00
CA TYR A 193 3.05 -11.03 11.42
C TYR A 193 2.01 -11.72 12.29
N GLU A 194 0.85 -12.08 11.72
CA GLU A 194 -0.30 -12.67 12.43
C GLU A 194 -0.76 -11.80 13.61
N ILE A 195 -0.94 -10.50 13.36
CA ILE A 195 -1.37 -9.49 14.31
C ILE A 195 -2.48 -8.62 13.73
N LYS A 196 -3.20 -7.89 14.60
CA LYS A 196 -4.20 -6.90 14.13
C LYS A 196 -3.52 -5.54 13.94
N VAL A 197 -3.25 -5.15 12.70
CA VAL A 197 -2.79 -3.80 12.35
C VAL A 197 -3.93 -3.04 11.69
N ARG A 198 -4.36 -1.94 12.31
CA ARG A 198 -5.41 -1.08 11.78
C ARG A 198 -4.83 0.05 10.94
N PRO A 199 -5.50 0.50 9.87
CA PRO A 199 -5.00 1.61 9.05
C PRO A 199 -4.71 2.88 9.84
N GLU A 200 -5.48 3.16 10.91
CA GLU A 200 -5.35 4.33 11.77
C GLU A 200 -4.07 4.33 12.63
N GLU A 201 -3.48 3.15 12.85
CA GLU A 201 -2.24 2.97 13.62
C GLU A 201 -0.99 3.18 12.75
N ILE A 202 -1.15 3.16 11.42
CA ILE A 202 -0.05 3.30 10.46
C ILE A 202 0.26 4.79 10.26
N TYR A 203 1.50 5.17 10.51
CA TYR A 203 1.96 6.50 10.13
C TYR A 203 1.85 6.69 8.62
N ARG A 204 1.20 7.77 8.18
CA ARG A 204 0.98 8.06 6.77
C ARG A 204 1.36 9.49 6.43
N GLU A 205 2.07 9.64 5.31
CA GLU A 205 2.40 10.92 4.68
C GLU A 205 2.23 10.77 3.17
N GLY A 206 1.54 11.73 2.54
CA GLY A 206 1.33 11.78 1.10
C GLY A 206 2.56 12.27 0.34
N ILE A 207 2.46 12.29 -0.99
CA ILE A 207 3.55 12.74 -1.87
C ILE A 207 3.44 14.22 -2.25
N ASP A 208 2.42 14.92 -1.81
CA ASP A 208 2.10 16.32 -2.15
C ASP A 208 3.21 17.32 -1.80
N GLY A 209 4.04 17.01 -0.79
CA GLY A 209 5.19 17.83 -0.39
C GLY A 209 6.48 17.60 -1.21
N VAL A 210 6.48 16.70 -2.21
CA VAL A 210 7.67 16.41 -3.02
C VAL A 210 7.76 17.38 -4.19
N GLU A 211 8.90 18.02 -4.37
CA GLU A 211 9.15 18.97 -5.45
C GLU A 211 10.12 18.42 -6.52
N PRO A 212 10.05 18.92 -7.77
CA PRO A 212 10.95 18.45 -8.85
C PRO A 212 12.44 18.57 -8.53
N VAL A 213 12.82 19.56 -7.74
CA VAL A 213 14.21 19.77 -7.34
C VAL A 213 14.72 18.66 -6.40
N ASP A 214 13.84 18.03 -5.62
CA ASP A 214 14.21 16.93 -4.72
C ASP A 214 14.71 15.70 -5.49
N PHE A 215 14.14 15.43 -6.68
CA PHE A 215 14.60 14.33 -7.54
C PHE A 215 16.01 14.55 -8.09
N ARG A 216 16.39 15.81 -8.36
CA ARG A 216 17.75 16.16 -8.78
C ARG A 216 18.75 15.83 -7.67
N TYR A 217 18.48 16.29 -6.43
CA TYR A 217 19.33 16.01 -5.28
C TYR A 217 19.33 14.53 -4.90
N ALA A 218 18.17 13.87 -4.96
CA ALA A 218 18.08 12.44 -4.72
C ALA A 218 19.01 11.67 -5.67
N ARG A 219 18.96 11.96 -6.97
CA ARG A 219 19.81 11.31 -7.98
C ARG A 219 21.30 11.58 -7.73
N GLU A 220 21.69 12.82 -7.43
CA GLU A 220 23.08 13.18 -7.11
C GLU A 220 23.59 12.44 -5.87
N LEU A 221 22.72 12.18 -4.91
CA LEU A 221 23.03 11.45 -3.69
C LEU A 221 22.92 9.92 -3.85
N GLY A 222 22.53 9.42 -5.04
CA GLY A 222 22.42 7.98 -5.30
C GLY A 222 21.08 7.36 -4.90
N TYR A 223 19.99 8.15 -4.90
CA TYR A 223 18.66 7.69 -4.50
C TYR A 223 17.59 7.96 -5.56
N ALA A 224 16.51 7.18 -5.52
CA ALA A 224 15.23 7.46 -6.16
C ALA A 224 14.20 7.84 -5.08
N ILE A 225 13.23 8.67 -5.43
CA ILE A 225 12.11 8.99 -4.52
C ILE A 225 10.91 8.10 -4.87
N LYS A 226 10.38 7.37 -3.89
CA LYS A 226 9.23 6.49 -4.01
C LYS A 226 8.27 6.70 -2.83
N LEU A 227 6.96 6.48 -3.04
CA LEU A 227 6.04 6.27 -1.92
C LEU A 227 6.24 4.83 -1.42
N VAL A 228 6.82 4.67 -0.25
CA VAL A 228 7.15 3.36 0.33
C VAL A 228 6.16 3.02 1.44
N ALA A 229 5.52 1.86 1.31
CA ALA A 229 4.81 1.19 2.39
C ALA A 229 5.78 0.22 3.04
N HIS A 230 6.06 0.40 4.33
CA HIS A 230 7.09 -0.34 5.05
C HIS A 230 6.57 -0.86 6.37
N THR A 231 6.88 -2.12 6.67
CA THR A 231 6.63 -2.71 7.97
C THR A 231 7.79 -3.63 8.37
N GLN A 232 8.12 -3.62 9.65
CA GLN A 232 9.23 -4.39 10.20
C GLN A 232 8.87 -4.91 11.59
N ARG A 233 9.26 -6.16 11.86
CA ARG A 233 9.11 -6.78 13.19
C ARG A 233 10.15 -6.22 14.17
N HIS A 234 9.69 -5.90 15.37
CA HIS A 234 10.52 -5.60 16.54
C HIS A 234 10.16 -6.55 17.68
N THR A 235 10.92 -6.54 18.76
CA THR A 235 10.60 -7.35 19.95
C THR A 235 9.29 -6.86 20.58
N GLY A 236 8.23 -7.67 20.44
CA GLY A 236 6.89 -7.39 21.01
C GLY A 236 6.08 -6.29 20.32
N ARG A 237 6.56 -5.70 19.24
CA ARG A 237 5.90 -4.61 18.50
C ARG A 237 6.19 -4.71 17.01
N VAL A 238 5.44 -3.98 16.19
CA VAL A 238 5.64 -3.89 14.74
C VAL A 238 5.71 -2.42 14.33
N GLU A 239 6.67 -2.08 13.50
CA GLU A 239 6.71 -0.81 12.80
C GLU A 239 5.85 -0.90 11.54
N ALA A 240 5.01 0.12 11.28
CA ALA A 240 4.24 0.22 10.04
C ALA A 240 4.10 1.69 9.62
N ARG A 241 4.49 2.01 8.38
CA ARG A 241 4.49 3.39 7.89
C ARG A 241 4.37 3.46 6.36
N VAL A 242 3.74 4.52 5.87
CA VAL A 242 3.63 4.87 4.45
C VAL A 242 4.07 6.32 4.29
N HIS A 243 5.09 6.58 3.51
CA HIS A 243 5.58 7.94 3.26
C HIS A 243 6.48 8.00 2.02
N PRO A 244 6.66 9.17 1.40
CA PRO A 244 7.70 9.34 0.40
C PRO A 244 9.08 9.13 1.06
N ALA A 245 9.93 8.38 0.38
CA ALA A 245 11.27 8.05 0.86
C ALA A 245 12.32 8.09 -0.24
N MET A 246 13.53 8.44 0.13
CA MET A 246 14.72 8.30 -0.70
C MET A 246 15.21 6.85 -0.62
N VAL A 247 15.02 6.10 -1.70
CA VAL A 247 15.37 4.67 -1.81
C VAL A 247 16.71 4.55 -2.56
N PRO A 248 17.73 3.85 -2.01
CA PRO A 248 19.02 3.66 -2.69
C PRO A 248 18.85 3.08 -4.09
N LEU A 249 19.60 3.55 -5.08
CA LEU A 249 19.46 3.11 -6.48
C LEU A 249 19.81 1.62 -6.71
N ASP A 250 20.57 1.01 -5.81
CA ASP A 250 20.86 -0.43 -5.82
C ASP A 250 19.75 -1.27 -5.18
N HIS A 251 18.83 -0.66 -4.43
CA HIS A 251 17.70 -1.37 -3.85
C HIS A 251 16.65 -1.72 -4.93
N PRO A 252 16.09 -2.95 -4.94
CA PRO A 252 15.13 -3.39 -5.97
C PRO A 252 13.92 -2.47 -6.16
N LEU A 253 13.38 -1.90 -5.08
CA LEU A 253 12.23 -0.99 -5.14
C LEU A 253 12.51 0.33 -5.87
N ALA A 254 13.77 0.78 -5.95
CA ALA A 254 14.13 1.98 -6.71
C ALA A 254 13.87 1.84 -8.21
N ARG A 255 13.91 0.60 -8.72
CA ARG A 255 13.77 0.25 -10.15
C ARG A 255 12.35 -0.02 -10.60
N VAL A 256 11.37 0.06 -9.71
CA VAL A 256 9.96 -0.13 -10.05
C VAL A 256 9.46 1.10 -10.80
N GLU A 257 9.09 0.95 -12.06
CA GLU A 257 8.75 2.06 -12.95
C GLU A 257 7.26 2.06 -13.36
N GLY A 258 6.81 3.19 -13.92
CA GLY A 258 5.46 3.35 -14.42
C GLY A 258 4.40 3.11 -13.33
N ALA A 259 3.35 2.39 -13.69
CA ALA A 259 2.26 2.01 -12.76
C ALA A 259 2.46 0.62 -12.13
N GLU A 260 3.66 0.04 -12.23
CA GLU A 260 3.96 -1.25 -11.61
C GLU A 260 3.98 -1.15 -10.08
N ASN A 261 3.61 -2.24 -9.43
CA ASN A 261 3.75 -2.45 -8.01
C ASN A 261 4.82 -3.50 -7.74
N ALA A 262 5.48 -3.36 -6.59
CA ALA A 262 6.43 -4.34 -6.11
C ALA A 262 6.34 -4.51 -4.60
N VAL A 263 6.49 -5.73 -4.13
CA VAL A 263 6.58 -6.08 -2.71
C VAL A 263 7.85 -6.86 -2.47
N PHE A 264 8.68 -6.34 -1.60
CA PHE A 264 9.96 -6.91 -1.18
C PHE A 264 9.80 -7.46 0.23
N VAL A 265 10.03 -8.76 0.38
CA VAL A 265 9.86 -9.50 1.63
C VAL A 265 11.20 -10.03 2.09
N GLU A 266 11.50 -9.89 3.37
CA GLU A 266 12.66 -10.49 4.02
C GLU A 266 12.20 -11.46 5.10
N GLY A 267 12.59 -12.73 4.96
CA GLY A 267 12.32 -13.79 5.91
C GLY A 267 13.61 -14.46 6.40
N ASP A 268 13.54 -15.05 7.58
CA ASP A 268 14.72 -15.64 8.24
C ASP A 268 15.32 -16.84 7.49
N LEU A 269 14.48 -17.65 6.83
CA LEU A 269 14.93 -18.83 6.09
C LEU A 269 15.04 -18.56 4.58
N VAL A 270 14.08 -17.87 4.00
CA VAL A 270 14.02 -17.64 2.55
C VAL A 270 14.96 -16.52 2.09
N GLY A 271 15.40 -15.66 3.01
CA GLY A 271 16.15 -14.44 2.67
C GLY A 271 15.24 -13.40 2.00
N GLN A 272 15.62 -12.93 0.83
CA GLN A 272 14.93 -11.83 0.13
C GLN A 272 14.11 -12.37 -1.04
N VAL A 273 12.84 -11.95 -1.11
CA VAL A 273 11.91 -12.25 -2.19
C VAL A 273 11.33 -10.95 -2.73
N LEU A 274 11.34 -10.78 -4.04
CA LEU A 274 10.73 -9.64 -4.73
C LEU A 274 9.60 -10.13 -5.63
N LEU A 275 8.41 -9.58 -5.44
CA LEU A 275 7.23 -9.82 -6.27
C LEU A 275 6.87 -8.54 -7.00
N VAL A 276 6.81 -8.57 -8.34
CA VAL A 276 6.55 -7.40 -9.18
C VAL A 276 5.43 -7.71 -10.17
N GLY A 277 4.58 -6.73 -10.42
CA GLY A 277 3.53 -6.85 -11.43
C GLY A 277 2.54 -5.69 -11.44
N GLN A 278 1.43 -5.89 -12.15
CA GLN A 278 0.35 -4.89 -12.19
C GLN A 278 -0.48 -4.92 -10.92
N GLY A 279 -0.42 -3.83 -10.15
CA GLY A 279 -1.08 -3.70 -8.84
C GLY A 279 -2.58 -3.42 -8.89
N ALA A 280 -3.13 -3.05 -10.06
CA ALA A 280 -4.54 -2.72 -10.28
C ALA A 280 -4.95 -2.99 -11.72
N GLY A 281 -6.27 -2.88 -11.98
CA GLY A 281 -6.86 -3.03 -13.30
C GLY A 281 -7.81 -4.21 -13.39
N GLY A 282 -8.80 -4.12 -14.25
CA GLY A 282 -9.88 -5.11 -14.33
C GLY A 282 -9.40 -6.53 -14.65
N ARG A 283 -8.41 -6.69 -15.54
CA ARG A 283 -7.87 -8.02 -15.90
C ARG A 283 -6.99 -8.63 -14.79
N PRO A 284 -6.02 -7.91 -14.20
CA PRO A 284 -5.26 -8.41 -13.06
C PRO A 284 -6.15 -8.80 -11.86
N THR A 285 -7.09 -7.93 -11.47
CA THR A 285 -8.05 -8.21 -10.40
C THR A 285 -8.91 -9.44 -10.71
N ALA A 286 -9.43 -9.54 -11.95
CA ALA A 286 -10.20 -10.72 -12.35
C ALA A 286 -9.37 -12.01 -12.32
N SER A 287 -8.08 -11.94 -12.66
CA SER A 287 -7.17 -13.10 -12.57
C SER A 287 -7.06 -13.60 -11.13
N ALA A 288 -6.88 -12.71 -10.15
CA ALA A 288 -6.80 -13.06 -8.73
C ALA A 288 -8.12 -13.63 -8.20
N VAL A 289 -9.27 -12.95 -8.46
CA VAL A 289 -10.60 -13.41 -8.04
C VAL A 289 -10.94 -14.78 -8.62
N VAL A 290 -10.64 -15.01 -9.90
CA VAL A 290 -10.91 -16.30 -10.55
C VAL A 290 -9.94 -17.38 -10.05
N GLY A 291 -8.71 -17.03 -9.77
CA GLY A 291 -7.74 -17.92 -9.12
C GLY A 291 -8.25 -18.40 -7.76
N ASP A 292 -8.69 -17.48 -6.92
CA ASP A 292 -9.30 -17.75 -5.62
C ASP A 292 -10.54 -18.65 -5.77
N LEU A 293 -11.41 -18.36 -6.75
CA LEU A 293 -12.62 -19.18 -7.01
C LEU A 293 -12.27 -20.61 -7.39
N ILE A 294 -11.26 -20.82 -8.23
CA ILE A 294 -10.81 -22.16 -8.63
C ILE A 294 -10.29 -22.95 -7.41
N ASP A 295 -9.48 -22.31 -6.60
CA ASP A 295 -8.89 -22.95 -5.43
C ASP A 295 -9.95 -23.29 -4.38
N LEU A 296 -10.80 -22.35 -4.05
CA LEU A 296 -11.92 -22.52 -3.15
C LEU A 296 -12.87 -23.64 -3.62
N SER A 297 -13.20 -23.67 -4.92
CA SER A 297 -14.10 -24.69 -5.49
C SER A 297 -13.53 -26.12 -5.36
N ARG A 298 -12.21 -26.27 -5.48
CA ARG A 298 -11.53 -27.56 -5.24
C ARG A 298 -11.67 -28.02 -3.79
N SER A 299 -11.63 -27.09 -2.86
CA SER A 299 -11.75 -27.36 -1.43
C SER A 299 -13.18 -27.72 -1.04
N ILE A 300 -14.16 -26.99 -1.55
CA ILE A 300 -15.59 -27.30 -1.38
C ILE A 300 -15.88 -28.73 -1.88
N ARG A 301 -15.37 -29.08 -3.07
CA ARG A 301 -15.52 -30.43 -3.63
C ARG A 301 -14.94 -31.53 -2.73
N ARG A 302 -13.81 -31.24 -2.07
CA ARG A 302 -13.15 -32.21 -1.19
C ARG A 302 -13.77 -32.26 0.21
N GLY A 303 -14.67 -31.34 0.55
CA GLY A 303 -15.26 -31.22 1.87
C GLY A 303 -14.26 -30.85 2.96
N VAL A 304 -13.22 -30.08 2.57
CA VAL A 304 -12.16 -29.63 3.49
C VAL A 304 -12.06 -28.11 3.48
N GLN A 305 -11.69 -27.52 4.59
CA GLN A 305 -11.24 -26.12 4.59
C GLN A 305 -9.97 -26.00 3.74
N SER A 306 -9.92 -25.00 2.88
CA SER A 306 -8.92 -24.96 1.83
C SER A 306 -7.56 -24.52 2.31
N ARG A 307 -7.51 -23.66 3.32
CA ARG A 307 -6.26 -23.05 3.79
C ARG A 307 -6.31 -22.84 5.30
N PRO A 308 -5.16 -22.87 5.99
CA PRO A 308 -5.11 -22.49 7.40
C PRO A 308 -5.70 -21.09 7.60
N SER A 309 -6.56 -20.96 8.62
CA SER A 309 -7.02 -19.64 9.06
C SER A 309 -5.85 -18.90 9.70
N PHE A 310 -5.79 -17.58 9.50
CA PHE A 310 -4.89 -16.75 10.28
C PHE A 310 -5.37 -16.70 11.74
N SER A 311 -4.43 -16.72 12.68
CA SER A 311 -4.69 -16.46 14.09
C SER A 311 -4.02 -15.14 14.45
N PHE A 312 -4.78 -14.12 14.81
CA PHE A 312 -4.25 -12.78 15.05
C PHE A 312 -4.02 -12.52 16.54
N ASP A 313 -2.78 -12.15 16.90
CA ASP A 313 -2.46 -11.67 18.25
C ASP A 313 -2.81 -10.17 18.35
N ASP A 314 -3.71 -9.80 19.24
CA ASP A 314 -4.15 -8.43 19.50
C ASP A 314 -3.33 -7.70 20.58
N ARG A 315 -2.34 -8.39 21.19
CA ARG A 315 -1.45 -7.82 22.22
C ARG A 315 -0.25 -7.09 21.62
N VAL A 316 0.05 -7.30 20.34
CA VAL A 316 1.18 -6.68 19.64
C VAL A 316 0.74 -5.35 19.05
N GLY A 317 1.32 -4.25 19.53
CA GLY A 317 1.01 -2.90 19.04
C GLY A 317 1.96 -2.40 17.96
N VAL A 318 1.53 -1.32 17.28
CA VAL A 318 2.37 -0.60 16.30
C VAL A 318 3.29 0.39 17.01
N VAL A 319 4.55 0.47 16.57
CA VAL A 319 5.54 1.45 17.06
C VAL A 319 5.15 2.85 16.58
N PRO A 320 4.98 3.85 17.49
CA PRO A 320 4.80 5.23 17.07
C PRO A 320 5.96 5.73 16.22
N ILE A 321 5.67 6.51 15.17
CA ILE A 321 6.69 6.98 14.24
C ILE A 321 7.86 7.69 14.93
N GLY A 322 7.62 8.45 15.99
CA GLY A 322 8.65 9.17 16.74
C GLY A 322 9.71 8.27 17.41
N GLU A 323 9.37 6.99 17.66
CA GLU A 323 10.29 6.00 18.23
C GLU A 323 11.09 5.24 17.15
N VAL A 324 10.75 5.42 15.88
CA VAL A 324 11.43 4.78 14.76
C VAL A 324 12.77 5.46 14.51
N LYS A 325 13.82 4.66 14.30
CA LYS A 325 15.13 5.16 13.89
C LYS A 325 15.22 5.17 12.37
N THR A 326 15.46 6.35 11.80
CA THR A 326 15.61 6.52 10.34
C THR A 326 16.68 7.58 10.05
N ARG A 327 17.16 7.60 8.81
CA ARG A 327 17.94 8.72 8.27
C ARG A 327 16.99 9.72 7.64
N ALA A 328 17.41 10.98 7.52
CA ALA A 328 16.59 12.01 6.88
C ALA A 328 17.39 12.84 5.90
N TYR A 329 16.69 13.35 4.91
CA TYR A 329 17.10 14.38 3.97
C TYR A 329 16.31 15.65 4.27
N TYR A 330 17.02 16.77 4.30
CA TYR A 330 16.45 18.10 4.42
C TYR A 330 16.91 18.96 3.26
N ARG A 331 16.01 19.74 2.68
CA ARG A 331 16.31 20.83 1.77
C ARG A 331 15.84 22.12 2.40
N ILE A 332 16.79 23.04 2.61
CA ILE A 332 16.62 24.23 3.43
C ILE A 332 16.96 25.45 2.57
N GLN A 333 16.06 26.43 2.50
CA GLN A 333 16.34 27.73 1.94
C GLN A 333 16.79 28.68 3.05
N ALA A 334 17.96 29.26 2.91
CA ALA A 334 18.58 30.12 3.93
C ALA A 334 19.17 31.36 3.29
N GLU A 335 19.42 32.38 4.10
CA GLU A 335 20.21 33.55 3.69
C GLU A 335 21.65 33.13 3.41
N ASP A 336 22.26 33.70 2.35
CA ASP A 336 23.67 33.45 2.06
C ASP A 336 24.54 34.41 2.85
N ARG A 337 24.81 34.07 4.12
CA ARG A 337 25.64 34.86 5.02
C ARG A 337 26.45 33.98 6.00
N PRO A 338 27.59 34.48 6.49
CA PRO A 338 28.38 33.76 7.49
C PRO A 338 27.55 33.39 8.72
N GLY A 339 27.80 32.18 9.26
CA GLY A 339 27.15 31.69 10.47
C GLY A 339 25.91 30.83 10.26
N VAL A 340 25.28 30.84 9.10
CA VAL A 340 24.05 30.05 8.81
C VAL A 340 24.30 28.55 8.97
N VAL A 341 25.39 28.04 8.38
CA VAL A 341 25.76 26.61 8.48
C VAL A 341 26.01 26.21 9.93
N ALA A 342 26.66 27.11 10.73
CA ALA A 342 26.89 26.88 12.15
C ALA A 342 25.56 26.80 12.92
N ALA A 343 24.62 27.70 12.65
CA ALA A 343 23.29 27.72 13.30
C ALA A 343 22.49 26.44 12.99
N VAL A 344 22.49 25.98 11.73
CA VAL A 344 21.87 24.72 11.32
C VAL A 344 22.53 23.53 12.02
N GLY A 345 23.86 23.48 12.03
CA GLY A 345 24.64 22.43 12.71
C GLY A 345 24.39 22.38 14.23
N GLN A 346 24.21 23.54 14.85
CA GLN A 346 23.88 23.60 16.27
C GLN A 346 22.51 23.02 16.59
N VAL A 347 21.48 23.27 15.76
CA VAL A 347 20.15 22.65 15.94
C VAL A 347 20.24 21.14 15.88
N PHE A 348 20.95 20.57 14.90
CA PHE A 348 21.15 19.12 14.82
C PHE A 348 21.88 18.57 16.05
N ALA A 349 22.92 19.25 16.50
CA ALA A 349 23.69 18.84 17.69
C ALA A 349 22.81 18.84 18.96
N GLU A 350 21.99 19.86 19.17
CA GLU A 350 21.12 19.99 20.34
C GLU A 350 19.99 18.94 20.34
N GLU A 351 19.54 18.49 19.15
CA GLU A 351 18.56 17.39 19.02
C GLU A 351 19.24 16.00 19.01
N GLY A 352 20.55 15.92 19.17
CA GLY A 352 21.30 14.66 19.15
C GLY A 352 21.33 13.99 17.78
N VAL A 353 21.18 14.74 16.70
CA VAL A 353 21.19 14.27 15.33
C VAL A 353 22.57 14.46 14.70
N SER A 354 23.17 13.38 14.21
CA SER A 354 24.46 13.44 13.52
C SER A 354 24.27 13.66 12.02
N ILE A 355 24.95 14.65 11.46
CA ILE A 355 24.95 14.95 10.01
C ILE A 355 25.83 13.94 9.28
N SER A 356 25.33 13.36 8.20
CA SER A 356 26.07 12.46 7.31
C SER A 356 26.70 13.21 6.14
N SER A 357 25.93 14.11 5.50
CA SER A 357 26.44 14.98 4.44
C SER A 357 25.80 16.35 4.51
N PHE A 358 26.55 17.35 4.04
CA PHE A 358 26.11 18.72 3.93
C PHE A 358 26.55 19.26 2.56
N ILE A 359 25.59 19.73 1.76
CA ILE A 359 25.85 20.27 0.44
C ILE A 359 25.24 21.66 0.39
N GLN A 360 26.05 22.64 0.03
CA GLN A 360 25.60 23.98 -0.33
C GLN A 360 25.95 24.19 -1.81
N LYS A 361 24.95 24.49 -2.64
CA LYS A 361 25.17 24.91 -4.01
C LYS A 361 25.16 26.44 -4.09
N ASP A 362 25.79 26.96 -5.13
CA ASP A 362 25.95 28.39 -5.35
C ASP A 362 24.64 29.15 -5.16
N ALA A 363 24.73 30.29 -4.46
CA ALA A 363 23.63 31.19 -4.25
C ALA A 363 22.98 31.61 -5.58
N PHE A 364 21.65 31.60 -5.67
CA PHE A 364 20.97 32.22 -6.79
C PHE A 364 21.22 33.71 -6.73
N SER A 365 21.91 34.24 -7.73
CA SER A 365 22.56 35.56 -7.76
C SER A 365 21.64 36.78 -7.61
N HIS A 366 20.30 36.60 -7.48
CA HIS A 366 19.36 37.70 -7.37
C HIS A 366 18.74 37.90 -5.99
N ASP A 367 18.65 36.84 -5.13
CA ASP A 367 17.91 36.91 -3.86
C ASP A 367 18.77 36.75 -2.60
N GLN A 368 20.10 36.66 -2.70
CA GLN A 368 21.01 36.41 -1.58
C GLN A 368 20.57 35.20 -0.72
N THR A 369 20.03 34.18 -1.38
CA THR A 369 19.61 32.92 -0.72
C THR A 369 20.47 31.78 -1.19
N ALA A 370 20.82 30.89 -0.28
CA ALA A 370 21.49 29.63 -0.53
C ALA A 370 20.54 28.46 -0.27
N GLU A 371 20.65 27.43 -1.08
CA GLU A 371 19.99 26.15 -0.84
C GLU A 371 20.96 25.18 -0.16
N LEU A 372 20.57 24.72 1.03
CA LEU A 372 21.35 23.79 1.83
C LEU A 372 20.65 22.42 1.79
N VAL A 373 21.41 21.39 1.44
CA VAL A 373 20.93 20.00 1.48
C VAL A 373 21.72 19.26 2.56
N VAL A 374 20.97 18.67 3.50
CA VAL A 374 21.55 17.94 4.63
C VAL A 374 20.98 16.52 4.67
N THR A 375 21.87 15.53 4.80
CA THR A 375 21.45 14.17 5.15
C THR A 375 22.00 13.79 6.52
N THR A 376 21.30 12.91 7.23
CA THR A 376 21.66 12.53 8.60
C THR A 376 22.05 11.05 8.71
N HIS A 377 22.78 10.71 9.75
CA HIS A 377 22.88 9.36 10.27
C HIS A 377 21.55 8.92 10.92
N PRO A 378 21.33 7.60 11.16
CA PRO A 378 20.11 7.10 11.80
C PRO A 378 19.88 7.78 13.16
N SER A 379 18.71 8.39 13.33
CA SER A 379 18.26 9.05 14.56
C SER A 379 16.79 8.78 14.79
N LEU A 380 16.29 9.00 16.00
CA LEU A 380 14.85 8.90 16.27
C LEU A 380 14.07 9.91 15.41
N ASP A 381 12.98 9.48 14.78
CA ASP A 381 12.16 10.37 13.96
C ASP A 381 11.67 11.60 14.75
N ALA A 382 11.33 11.43 16.03
CA ALA A 382 10.98 12.55 16.90
C ALA A 382 12.08 13.62 16.98
N SER A 383 13.37 13.22 17.05
CA SER A 383 14.48 14.16 17.04
C SER A 383 14.65 14.85 15.68
N LEU A 384 14.46 14.10 14.59
CA LEU A 384 14.51 14.63 13.23
C LEU A 384 13.40 15.66 12.99
N GLN A 385 12.18 15.41 13.47
CA GLN A 385 11.06 16.36 13.35
C GLN A 385 11.29 17.61 14.21
N ARG A 386 11.77 17.47 15.46
CA ARG A 386 12.11 18.64 16.30
C ARG A 386 13.21 19.49 15.65
N ALA A 387 14.23 18.86 15.07
CA ALA A 387 15.25 19.59 14.33
C ALA A 387 14.65 20.38 13.16
N ARG A 388 13.73 19.77 12.38
CA ARG A 388 12.98 20.44 11.31
C ARG A 388 12.22 21.67 11.81
N GLU A 389 11.43 21.50 12.88
CA GLU A 389 10.62 22.57 13.46
C GLU A 389 11.45 23.72 14.01
N ARG A 390 12.58 23.39 14.66
CA ARG A 390 13.49 24.39 15.22
C ARG A 390 14.21 25.15 14.11
N MET A 391 14.70 24.46 13.09
CA MET A 391 15.33 25.11 11.93
C MET A 391 14.38 26.10 11.25
N ALA A 392 13.11 25.74 11.08
CA ALA A 392 12.11 26.63 10.47
C ALA A 392 11.85 27.92 11.27
N ARG A 393 12.31 28.00 12.53
CA ARG A 393 12.18 29.19 13.41
C ARG A 393 13.46 30.03 13.49
N LEU A 394 14.57 29.57 12.89
CA LEU A 394 15.81 30.34 12.88
C LEU A 394 15.68 31.56 11.95
N GLU A 395 16.11 32.72 12.41
CA GLU A 395 16.03 33.97 11.64
C GLU A 395 16.65 33.89 10.24
N PRO A 396 17.82 33.24 10.01
CA PRO A 396 18.40 33.15 8.68
C PRO A 396 17.79 32.06 7.79
N ILE A 397 16.83 31.28 8.29
CA ILE A 397 16.18 30.22 7.52
C ILE A 397 14.84 30.72 7.00
N ARG A 398 14.70 30.74 5.69
CA ARG A 398 13.45 31.17 5.04
C ARG A 398 12.41 30.03 5.01
N ALA A 399 12.87 28.81 4.73
CA ALA A 399 12.02 27.62 4.73
C ALA A 399 12.84 26.33 4.88
N VAL A 400 12.25 25.31 5.51
CA VAL A 400 12.65 23.91 5.34
C VAL A 400 11.72 23.34 4.27
N SER A 401 12.16 23.44 3.02
CA SER A 401 11.32 23.24 1.83
C SER A 401 11.00 21.76 1.59
N SER A 402 11.86 20.84 2.06
CA SER A 402 11.63 19.40 1.93
C SER A 402 12.20 18.65 3.11
N PHE A 403 11.50 17.62 3.52
CA PHE A 403 11.94 16.63 4.49
C PHE A 403 11.53 15.24 3.98
N LEU A 404 12.48 14.37 3.70
CA LEU A 404 12.22 13.01 3.28
C LEU A 404 13.01 12.04 4.16
N ARG A 405 12.38 10.93 4.51
CA ARG A 405 13.09 9.83 5.17
C ARG A 405 13.93 9.08 4.14
N VAL A 406 15.08 8.56 4.57
CA VAL A 406 15.95 7.74 3.73
C VAL A 406 15.77 6.28 4.12
N PHE A 407 15.47 5.47 3.11
CA PHE A 407 15.17 4.04 3.25
C PHE A 407 16.43 3.20 3.51
#